data_932d8ce73939a9d7d6f64e5b9303c523
#
_entry.id   932d8ce73939a9d7d6f64e5b9303c523
#
_cell.length_a   1.000
_cell.length_b   1.000
_cell.length_c   1.000
_cell.angle_alpha   90.00
_cell.angle_beta   90.00
_cell.angle_gamma   90.00
#
_symmetry.space_group_name_H-M   'P 1'
#
loop_
_entity.id
_entity.type
_entity.pdbx_description
1 polymer ?
#
loop_
_entity_poly.entity_id
_entity_poly.type
_entity_poly.pdbx_seq_one_letter_code
_entity_poly.pdbx_strand_id
1 'polypeptide(L)'
;MKNKFIVLCFLSATCIFIFSQCSENTATKKEPEMKQKFGGFESQVKWGEHLVLLGGCSDCHTPKKMTPKGPVNDETLFMSGHTEGMPAPDIDRKEVESKGLVVTQTLTAWVGPWGISYSGNLTPDETGIGTWTESNFLTAIKEGKYKGISASRPLMPPMPWEQMKKLSDDELK
;
A
#
# COMPACT_ATOMS: atom_id res chain seq x y z
N MET A 1 -87.37 46.63 -14.57
CA MET A 1 -87.38 46.67 -13.07
C MET A 1 -85.92 46.58 -12.66
N LYS A 2 -85.29 47.72 -12.36
CA LYS A 2 -84.82 48.19 -11.05
C LYS A 2 -84.00 47.13 -10.32
N ASN A 3 -82.68 47.25 -10.08
CA ASN A 3 -81.99 48.08 -9.09
C ASN A 3 -80.51 47.94 -9.32
N LYS A 4 -79.80 49.02 -9.43
CA LYS A 4 -79.10 49.81 -8.44
C LYS A 4 -78.38 48.93 -7.41
N PHE A 5 -77.04 49.04 -7.34
CA PHE A 5 -76.35 49.59 -6.20
C PHE A 5 -74.85 49.19 -6.22
N ILE A 6 -74.10 50.10 -6.09
CA ILE A 6 -73.24 50.80 -5.15
C ILE A 6 -71.78 50.42 -5.34
N VAL A 7 -71.09 51.46 -5.77
CA VAL A 7 -69.63 51.58 -5.70
C VAL A 7 -69.24 51.66 -4.23
N LEU A 8 -68.34 50.82 -3.82
CA LEU A 8 -67.61 51.05 -2.60
C LEU A 8 -66.08 50.89 -2.92
N CYS A 9 -65.47 52.06 -2.96
CA CYS A 9 -63.97 52.15 -3.01
C CYS A 9 -63.44 51.61 -1.67
N PHE A 10 -62.63 50.59 -1.76
CA PHE A 10 -61.69 50.30 -0.69
C PHE A 10 -60.31 50.47 -1.24
N LEU A 11 -59.66 51.54 -0.84
CA LEU A 11 -58.22 51.71 -0.87
C LEU A 11 -57.62 50.61 0.03
N SER A 12 -56.98 49.64 -0.53
CA SER A 12 -56.11 48.76 0.20
C SER A 12 -54.67 49.07 -0.21
N ALA A 13 -53.96 49.62 0.75
CA ALA A 13 -52.57 49.90 0.68
C ALA A 13 -51.80 48.63 0.34
N THR A 14 -51.23 48.55 -0.85
CA THR A 14 -50.31 47.52 -1.24
C THR A 14 -48.99 47.76 -0.52
N CYS A 15 -48.79 47.12 0.60
CA CYS A 15 -47.45 46.97 1.20
C CYS A 15 -46.57 46.12 0.26
N ILE A 16 -45.72 46.79 -0.50
CA ILE A 16 -44.64 46.15 -1.26
C ILE A 16 -43.60 45.75 -0.25
N PHE A 17 -43.66 44.48 0.22
CA PHE A 17 -42.55 43.89 0.92
C PHE A 17 -41.42 43.63 -0.09
N ILE A 18 -40.49 44.54 -0.13
CA ILE A 18 -39.19 44.31 -0.81
C ILE A 18 -38.45 43.32 0.07
N PHE A 19 -38.56 42.03 -0.25
CA PHE A 19 -37.60 41.04 0.25
C PHE A 19 -36.25 41.31 -0.39
N SER A 20 -35.43 42.08 0.34
CA SER A 20 -34.00 42.14 0.08
C SER A 20 -33.40 40.75 0.39
N GLN A 21 -33.32 39.88 -0.61
CA GLN A 21 -32.52 38.68 -0.52
C GLN A 21 -31.08 39.11 -0.45
N CYS A 22 -30.54 39.26 0.78
CA CYS A 22 -29.11 39.13 1.00
C CYS A 22 -28.72 37.70 0.64
N SER A 23 -28.24 37.53 -0.59
CA SER A 23 -27.48 36.36 -0.97
C SER A 23 -26.14 36.46 -0.23
N GLU A 24 -26.12 35.94 1.00
CA GLU A 24 -24.85 35.60 1.64
C GLU A 24 -24.21 34.50 0.79
N ASN A 25 -23.34 34.92 -0.11
CA ASN A 25 -22.33 34.06 -0.68
C ASN A 25 -21.40 33.61 0.46
N THR A 26 -21.89 32.65 1.24
CA THR A 26 -21.05 31.86 2.11
C THR A 26 -20.21 30.97 1.18
N ALA A 27 -19.18 31.56 0.57
CA ALA A 27 -18.06 30.79 0.05
C ALA A 27 -17.56 30.01 1.26
N THR A 28 -18.03 28.77 1.39
CA THR A 28 -17.47 27.79 2.32
C THR A 28 -16.00 27.68 1.94
N LYS A 29 -15.16 28.43 2.65
CA LYS A 29 -13.72 28.33 2.55
C LYS A 29 -13.45 26.88 2.93
N LYS A 30 -13.27 26.00 1.92
CA LYS A 30 -12.86 24.62 2.12
C LYS A 30 -11.60 24.71 2.93
N GLU A 31 -11.69 24.41 4.21
CA GLU A 31 -10.54 24.30 5.09
C GLU A 31 -9.55 23.39 4.37
N PRO A 32 -8.28 23.77 4.22
CA PRO A 32 -7.33 22.91 3.52
C PRO A 32 -7.35 21.57 4.24
N GLU A 33 -7.79 20.54 3.52
CA GLU A 33 -7.79 19.16 3.99
C GLU A 33 -6.36 18.88 4.49
N MET A 34 -6.17 18.90 5.81
CA MET A 34 -4.88 18.58 6.40
C MET A 34 -4.57 17.15 6.01
N LYS A 35 -3.69 17.00 5.01
CA LYS A 35 -3.15 15.71 4.60
C LYS A 35 -2.60 15.06 5.87
N GLN A 36 -3.30 14.07 6.40
CA GLN A 36 -2.90 13.42 7.64
C GLN A 36 -1.50 12.86 7.43
N LYS A 37 -0.55 13.36 8.21
CA LYS A 37 0.82 12.88 8.18
C LYS A 37 0.81 11.39 8.55
N PHE A 38 1.59 10.59 7.84
CA PHE A 38 1.70 9.14 8.06
C PHE A 38 0.37 8.38 7.97
N GLY A 39 -0.49 8.73 7.01
CA GLY A 39 -1.77 8.02 6.81
C GLY A 39 -2.69 7.99 8.05
N GLY A 40 -2.48 8.89 9.02
CA GLY A 40 -3.22 8.95 10.28
C GLY A 40 -2.63 8.10 11.40
N PHE A 41 -1.49 7.46 11.19
CA PHE A 41 -0.76 6.75 12.22
C PHE A 41 0.07 7.69 13.10
N GLU A 42 0.37 7.26 14.31
CA GLU A 42 1.09 8.04 15.31
C GLU A 42 2.54 8.38 14.92
N SER A 43 3.15 7.57 14.05
CA SER A 43 4.51 7.77 13.57
C SER A 43 4.72 7.17 12.19
N GLN A 44 5.79 7.61 11.51
CA GLN A 44 6.22 7.03 10.22
C GLN A 44 6.53 5.53 10.36
N VAL A 45 7.12 5.11 11.47
CA VAL A 45 7.42 3.69 11.73
C VAL A 45 6.15 2.86 11.80
N LYS A 46 5.13 3.34 12.52
CA LYS A 46 3.84 2.64 12.63
C LYS A 46 3.09 2.60 11.30
N TRP A 47 3.20 3.64 10.51
CA TRP A 47 2.65 3.63 9.16
C TRP A 47 3.41 2.65 8.25
N GLY A 48 4.74 2.64 8.29
CA GLY A 48 5.56 1.67 7.55
C GLY A 48 5.27 0.22 7.95
N GLU A 49 5.15 -0.08 9.23
CA GLU A 49 4.72 -1.39 9.74
C GLU A 49 3.37 -1.83 9.13
N HIS A 50 2.40 -0.93 9.13
CA HIS A 50 1.10 -1.18 8.53
C HIS A 50 1.21 -1.45 7.02
N LEU A 51 1.98 -0.67 6.27
CA LEU A 51 2.18 -0.87 4.83
C LEU A 51 2.90 -2.18 4.51
N VAL A 52 3.88 -2.57 5.31
CA VAL A 52 4.58 -3.86 5.21
C VAL A 52 3.62 -5.04 5.39
N LEU A 53 2.71 -4.94 6.37
CA LEU A 53 1.68 -5.95 6.61
C LEU A 53 0.66 -5.99 5.47
N LEU A 54 0.14 -4.86 5.04
CA LEU A 54 -0.81 -4.78 3.91
C LEU A 54 -0.19 -5.26 2.60
N GLY A 55 1.07 -4.96 2.36
CA GLY A 55 1.82 -5.38 1.18
C GLY A 55 2.16 -6.87 1.17
N GLY A 56 1.90 -7.60 2.26
CA GLY A 56 2.22 -9.02 2.39
C GLY A 56 3.73 -9.30 2.37
N CYS A 57 4.56 -8.31 2.70
CA CYS A 57 6.02 -8.47 2.69
C CYS A 57 6.47 -9.59 3.62
N SER A 58 5.84 -9.69 4.79
CA SER A 58 6.13 -10.72 5.79
C SER A 58 5.78 -12.13 5.33
N ASP A 59 4.91 -12.30 4.34
CA ASP A 59 4.53 -13.62 3.83
C ASP A 59 5.71 -14.34 3.18
N CYS A 60 6.57 -13.59 2.51
CA CYS A 60 7.76 -14.11 1.86
C CYS A 60 9.06 -13.82 2.61
N HIS A 61 9.11 -12.73 3.37
CA HIS A 61 10.33 -12.27 4.02
C HIS A 61 10.46 -12.68 5.49
N THR A 62 9.49 -13.44 6.02
CA THR A 62 9.57 -14.02 7.38
C THR A 62 9.56 -15.54 7.28
N PRO A 63 10.54 -16.26 7.86
CA PRO A 63 10.54 -17.72 7.93
C PRO A 63 9.28 -18.25 8.61
N LYS A 64 8.92 -19.48 8.26
CA LYS A 64 7.74 -20.13 8.82
C LYS A 64 8.13 -21.23 9.79
N LYS A 65 7.38 -21.34 10.87
CA LYS A 65 7.36 -22.51 11.74
C LYS A 65 6.07 -23.30 11.53
N MET A 66 6.20 -24.61 11.53
CA MET A 66 5.05 -25.49 11.38
C MET A 66 4.27 -25.61 12.68
N THR A 67 2.95 -25.53 12.58
CA THR A 67 2.02 -25.78 13.68
C THR A 67 1.00 -26.84 13.28
N PRO A 68 0.23 -27.39 14.22
CA PRO A 68 -0.88 -28.31 13.88
C PRO A 68 -1.93 -27.68 12.96
N LYS A 69 -1.98 -26.35 12.85
CA LYS A 69 -2.89 -25.62 11.98
C LYS A 69 -2.23 -25.19 10.65
N GLY A 70 -1.00 -25.59 10.41
CA GLY A 70 -0.22 -25.22 9.24
C GLY A 70 0.94 -24.24 9.55
N PRO A 71 1.61 -23.72 8.51
CA PRO A 71 2.72 -22.79 8.67
C PRO A 71 2.22 -21.44 9.21
N VAL A 72 2.97 -20.88 10.16
CA VAL A 72 2.79 -19.52 10.69
C VAL A 72 4.12 -18.78 10.66
N ASN A 73 4.10 -17.46 10.61
CA ASN A 73 5.33 -16.68 10.72
C ASN A 73 6.09 -17.00 12.00
N ASP A 74 7.39 -17.11 11.90
CA ASP A 74 8.25 -17.08 13.07
C ASP A 74 8.57 -15.63 13.41
N GLU A 75 7.84 -15.07 14.38
CA GLU A 75 7.98 -13.68 14.77
C GLU A 75 9.37 -13.32 15.34
N THR A 76 10.14 -14.34 15.77
CA THR A 76 11.52 -14.12 16.21
C THR A 76 12.47 -13.83 15.05
N LEU A 77 12.05 -14.20 13.84
CA LEU A 77 12.77 -14.01 12.59
C LEU A 77 12.02 -13.07 11.63
N PHE A 78 11.19 -12.18 12.18
CA PHE A 78 10.39 -11.26 11.38
C PHE A 78 11.26 -10.49 10.39
N MET A 79 10.89 -10.58 9.08
CA MET A 79 11.56 -9.93 7.96
C MET A 79 13.02 -10.33 7.71
N SER A 80 13.51 -11.41 8.32
CA SER A 80 14.91 -11.88 8.16
C SER A 80 15.18 -12.55 6.80
N GLY A 81 14.15 -12.80 6.01
CA GLY A 81 14.29 -13.47 4.73
C GLY A 81 14.57 -14.97 4.87
N HIS A 82 15.23 -15.55 3.89
CA HIS A 82 15.66 -16.96 3.94
C HIS A 82 16.93 -17.06 4.78
N THR A 83 16.85 -17.77 5.90
CA THR A 83 17.94 -17.85 6.86
C THR A 83 19.06 -18.76 6.37
N GLU A 84 20.28 -18.46 6.75
CA GLU A 84 21.45 -19.29 6.48
C GLU A 84 21.27 -20.71 7.05
N GLY A 85 21.64 -21.70 6.28
CA GLY A 85 21.50 -23.13 6.64
C GLY A 85 20.11 -23.72 6.42
N MET A 86 19.09 -22.92 6.07
CA MET A 86 17.80 -23.47 5.65
C MET A 86 17.91 -23.93 4.18
N PRO A 87 17.60 -25.21 3.87
CA PRO A 87 17.73 -25.71 2.51
C PRO A 87 16.65 -25.13 1.59
N ALA A 88 17.02 -24.88 0.34
CA ALA A 88 16.04 -24.71 -0.72
C ALA A 88 15.24 -26.03 -0.93
N PRO A 89 14.06 -25.97 -1.58
CA PRO A 89 13.32 -27.17 -1.94
C PRO A 89 14.22 -28.15 -2.76
N ASP A 90 14.34 -29.38 -2.28
CA ASP A 90 15.09 -30.46 -2.99
C ASP A 90 14.16 -31.07 -4.05
N ILE A 91 14.24 -30.57 -5.26
CA ILE A 91 13.43 -31.00 -6.40
C ILE A 91 14.22 -30.93 -7.69
N ASP A 92 13.93 -31.86 -8.62
CA ASP A 92 14.51 -31.82 -9.96
C ASP A 92 14.05 -30.58 -10.73
N ARG A 93 14.99 -29.67 -10.99
CA ARG A 93 14.73 -28.45 -11.73
C ARG A 93 14.21 -28.69 -13.13
N LYS A 94 14.66 -29.73 -13.83
CA LYS A 94 14.20 -30.08 -15.18
C LYS A 94 12.72 -30.43 -15.18
N GLU A 95 12.27 -31.12 -14.13
CA GLU A 95 10.85 -31.44 -13.96
C GLU A 95 10.03 -30.15 -13.71
N VAL A 96 10.50 -29.28 -12.84
CA VAL A 96 9.87 -27.98 -12.55
C VAL A 96 9.76 -27.13 -13.82
N GLU A 97 10.86 -27.00 -14.56
CA GLU A 97 10.92 -26.24 -15.81
C GLU A 97 9.98 -26.81 -16.88
N SER A 98 10.02 -28.15 -17.10
CA SER A 98 9.21 -28.80 -18.12
C SER A 98 7.70 -28.67 -17.88
N LYS A 99 7.29 -28.57 -16.62
CA LYS A 99 5.89 -28.47 -16.20
C LYS A 99 5.45 -27.04 -15.94
N GLY A 100 6.35 -26.07 -16.01
CA GLY A 100 6.05 -24.66 -15.68
C GLY A 100 5.66 -24.46 -14.21
N LEU A 101 6.17 -25.27 -13.31
CA LEU A 101 5.84 -25.24 -11.89
C LEU A 101 6.68 -24.20 -11.14
N VAL A 102 6.16 -23.77 -10.01
CA VAL A 102 6.91 -23.05 -8.98
C VAL A 102 6.73 -23.77 -7.67
N VAL A 103 7.83 -24.18 -7.06
CA VAL A 103 7.84 -24.97 -5.83
C VAL A 103 8.49 -24.20 -4.70
N THR A 104 7.84 -24.18 -3.56
CA THR A 104 8.39 -23.64 -2.31
C THR A 104 8.06 -24.57 -1.17
N GLN A 105 8.94 -24.65 -0.19
CA GLN A 105 8.74 -25.42 1.04
C GLN A 105 8.64 -24.51 2.26
N THR A 106 9.32 -23.37 2.21
CA THR A 106 9.48 -22.46 3.35
C THR A 106 8.79 -21.10 3.14
N LEU A 107 8.28 -20.86 1.95
CA LEU A 107 7.83 -19.53 1.48
C LEU A 107 8.92 -18.45 1.54
N THR A 108 10.19 -18.86 1.71
CA THR A 108 11.34 -17.95 1.68
C THR A 108 12.37 -18.36 0.62
N ALA A 109 12.23 -19.55 0.03
CA ALA A 109 12.98 -20.02 -1.12
C ALA A 109 12.05 -20.66 -2.15
N TRP A 110 12.31 -20.41 -3.44
CA TRP A 110 11.50 -20.91 -4.56
C TRP A 110 12.37 -21.51 -5.63
N VAL A 111 11.91 -22.59 -6.20
CA VAL A 111 12.48 -23.21 -7.41
C VAL A 111 11.46 -23.06 -8.53
N GLY A 112 11.85 -22.47 -9.62
CA GLY A 112 10.97 -22.21 -10.78
C GLY A 112 11.74 -22.21 -12.10
N PRO A 113 11.09 -21.90 -13.23
CA PRO A 113 11.75 -21.84 -14.54
C PRO A 113 12.93 -20.88 -14.62
N TRP A 114 12.99 -19.88 -13.74
CA TRP A 114 14.08 -18.92 -13.63
C TRP A 114 15.29 -19.44 -12.81
N GLY A 115 15.19 -20.59 -12.20
CA GLY A 115 16.19 -21.15 -11.27
C GLY A 115 15.72 -21.10 -9.81
N ILE A 116 16.62 -20.80 -8.89
CA ILE A 116 16.33 -20.69 -7.46
C ILE A 116 16.41 -19.23 -7.06
N SER A 117 15.42 -18.78 -6.30
CA SER A 117 15.41 -17.45 -5.69
C SER A 117 15.15 -17.54 -4.18
N TYR A 118 15.68 -16.59 -3.44
CA TYR A 118 15.57 -16.51 -1.99
C TYR A 118 15.09 -15.13 -1.59
N SER A 119 14.25 -15.05 -0.56
CA SER A 119 13.88 -13.78 0.05
C SER A 119 15.09 -13.15 0.72
N GLY A 120 15.31 -11.88 0.44
CA GLY A 120 16.35 -11.10 1.11
C GLY A 120 15.99 -10.79 2.56
N ASN A 121 17.03 -10.55 3.37
CA ASN A 121 16.89 -9.98 4.69
C ASN A 121 16.47 -8.51 4.58
N LEU A 122 15.33 -8.14 5.14
CA LEU A 122 14.79 -6.78 5.16
C LEU A 122 14.80 -6.15 6.57
N THR A 123 15.50 -6.78 7.50
CA THR A 123 15.71 -6.20 8.84
C THR A 123 16.65 -4.98 8.78
N PRO A 124 16.66 -4.12 9.80
CA PRO A 124 17.59 -3.00 9.89
C PRO A 124 19.03 -3.41 10.24
N ASP A 125 19.35 -4.70 10.19
CA ASP A 125 20.69 -5.23 10.36
C ASP A 125 21.60 -4.90 9.14
N GLU A 126 22.91 -4.92 9.32
CA GLU A 126 23.89 -4.67 8.24
C GLU A 126 23.79 -5.70 7.10
N THR A 127 23.41 -6.94 7.41
CA THR A 127 23.17 -8.00 6.41
C THR A 127 21.83 -7.83 5.69
N GLY A 128 20.95 -7.01 6.22
CA GLY A 128 19.66 -6.64 5.63
C GLY A 128 19.70 -5.31 4.89
N ILE A 129 18.74 -4.45 5.21
CA ILE A 129 18.62 -3.12 4.59
C ILE A 129 19.16 -1.98 5.48
N GLY A 130 19.76 -2.29 6.63
CA GLY A 130 20.24 -1.29 7.60
C GLY A 130 21.25 -0.30 7.03
N THR A 131 22.00 -0.68 6.00
CA THR A 131 22.96 0.19 5.31
C THR A 131 22.41 0.87 4.06
N TRP A 132 21.14 0.59 3.72
CA TRP A 132 20.53 1.16 2.51
C TRP A 132 20.15 2.62 2.74
N THR A 133 20.32 3.41 1.71
CA THR A 133 19.71 4.73 1.62
C THR A 133 18.25 4.59 1.16
N GLU A 134 17.46 5.63 1.40
CA GLU A 134 16.11 5.73 0.82
C GLU A 134 16.14 5.53 -0.71
N SER A 135 17.13 6.10 -1.40
CA SER A 135 17.31 5.92 -2.84
C SER A 135 17.54 4.46 -3.23
N ASN A 136 18.31 3.70 -2.45
CA ASN A 136 18.46 2.27 -2.70
C ASN A 136 17.15 1.53 -2.61
N PHE A 137 16.36 1.84 -1.57
CA PHE A 137 15.05 1.22 -1.38
C PHE A 137 14.09 1.56 -2.53
N LEU A 138 14.00 2.83 -2.91
CA LEU A 138 13.17 3.26 -4.03
C LEU A 138 13.60 2.60 -5.35
N THR A 139 14.91 2.54 -5.64
CA THR A 139 15.43 1.87 -6.83
C THR A 139 15.08 0.37 -6.83
N ALA A 140 15.19 -0.29 -5.67
CA ALA A 140 14.80 -1.70 -5.56
C ALA A 140 13.33 -1.91 -5.90
N ILE A 141 12.44 -1.09 -5.34
CA ILE A 141 10.99 -1.29 -5.48
C ILE A 141 10.44 -0.70 -6.79
N LYS A 142 10.87 0.50 -7.19
CA LYS A 142 10.34 1.18 -8.39
C LYS A 142 10.92 0.63 -9.69
N GLU A 143 12.19 0.24 -9.67
CA GLU A 143 12.93 -0.23 -10.86
C GLU A 143 13.19 -1.74 -10.84
N GLY A 144 12.83 -2.41 -9.75
CA GLY A 144 13.04 -3.85 -9.61
C GLY A 144 14.52 -4.26 -9.58
N LYS A 145 15.40 -3.44 -8.99
CA LYS A 145 16.83 -3.66 -9.00
C LYS A 145 17.32 -4.31 -7.71
N TYR A 146 18.12 -5.37 -7.90
CA TYR A 146 18.69 -6.10 -6.77
C TYR A 146 19.57 -5.18 -5.90
N LYS A 147 19.33 -5.19 -4.60
CA LYS A 147 19.98 -4.32 -3.60
C LYS A 147 19.83 -2.81 -3.89
N GLY A 148 18.87 -2.40 -4.72
CA GLY A 148 18.69 -1.00 -5.08
C GLY A 148 19.87 -0.39 -5.86
N ILE A 149 20.63 -1.21 -6.55
CA ILE A 149 21.77 -0.78 -7.38
C ILE A 149 21.34 -0.78 -8.84
N SER A 150 21.29 0.39 -9.48
CA SER A 150 20.76 0.57 -10.84
C SER A 150 21.41 -0.35 -11.88
N ALA A 151 22.71 -0.60 -11.74
CA ALA A 151 23.46 -1.50 -12.64
C ALA A 151 23.33 -2.99 -12.30
N SER A 152 22.60 -3.34 -11.25
CA SER A 152 22.44 -4.73 -10.83
C SER A 152 21.39 -5.48 -11.67
N ARG A 153 21.35 -6.81 -11.48
CA ARG A 153 20.32 -7.64 -12.08
C ARG A 153 18.91 -7.25 -11.59
N PRO A 154 17.86 -7.60 -12.33
CA PRO A 154 16.49 -7.49 -11.84
C PRO A 154 16.25 -8.32 -10.56
N LEU A 155 15.26 -7.93 -9.78
CA LEU A 155 14.69 -8.77 -8.74
C LEU A 155 14.11 -10.04 -9.37
N MET A 156 14.30 -11.16 -8.69
CA MET A 156 13.86 -12.45 -9.19
C MET A 156 12.41 -12.74 -8.80
N PRO A 157 11.69 -13.50 -9.62
CA PRO A 157 10.39 -14.05 -9.19
C PRO A 157 10.54 -14.88 -7.90
N PRO A 158 9.51 -14.96 -7.06
CA PRO A 158 8.16 -14.41 -7.25
C PRO A 158 7.96 -13.01 -6.67
N MET A 159 9.03 -12.24 -6.37
CA MET A 159 8.90 -10.89 -5.79
C MET A 159 8.01 -9.99 -6.68
N PRO A 160 6.84 -9.53 -6.19
CA PRO A 160 5.86 -8.81 -7.00
C PRO A 160 6.16 -7.30 -7.07
N TRP A 161 7.43 -6.93 -7.30
CA TRP A 161 7.87 -5.54 -7.30
C TRP A 161 7.11 -4.67 -8.33
N GLU A 162 6.65 -5.27 -9.45
CA GLU A 162 5.85 -4.56 -10.45
C GLU A 162 4.49 -4.07 -9.93
N GLN A 163 3.96 -4.70 -8.88
CA GLN A 163 2.78 -4.20 -8.21
C GLN A 163 3.16 -3.12 -7.19
N MET A 164 4.24 -3.34 -6.46
CA MET A 164 4.70 -2.42 -5.41
C MET A 164 5.21 -1.09 -5.96
N LYS A 165 5.77 -1.06 -7.19
CA LYS A 165 6.18 0.19 -7.84
C LYS A 165 5.03 1.19 -8.06
N LYS A 166 3.77 0.75 -7.91
CA LYS A 166 2.57 1.60 -8.04
C LYS A 166 2.31 2.43 -6.77
N LEU A 167 2.90 2.05 -5.65
CA LEU A 167 2.87 2.85 -4.44
C LEU A 167 3.50 4.21 -4.71
N SER A 168 2.98 5.25 -4.09
CA SER A 168 3.58 6.58 -4.16
C SER A 168 4.94 6.60 -3.45
N ASP A 169 5.75 7.60 -3.75
CA ASP A 169 7.03 7.75 -3.04
C ASP A 169 6.83 8.03 -1.56
N ASP A 170 5.73 8.71 -1.20
CA ASP A 170 5.38 8.98 0.21
C ASP A 170 5.01 7.69 0.98
N GLU A 171 4.42 6.69 0.30
CA GLU A 171 4.11 5.39 0.89
C GLU A 171 5.34 4.48 0.99
N LEU A 172 6.35 4.72 0.15
CA LEU A 172 7.58 3.93 0.15
C LEU A 172 8.67 4.51 1.08
N LYS A 173 8.52 5.73 1.55
CA LYS A 173 9.44 6.43 2.47
C LYS A 173 8.98 6.32 3.91
#